data_101b451809eefe9e3c526f8a31f92e58
#
_entry.id   101b451809eefe9e3c526f8a31f92e58
#
_cell.length_a   1.000
_cell.length_b   1.000
_cell.length_c   1.000
_cell.angle_alpha   90.00
_cell.angle_beta   90.00
_cell.angle_gamma   90.00
#
_symmetry.space_group_name_H-M   'P 1'
#
loop_
_entity.id
_entity.type
_entity.pdbx_description
1 polymer ?
#
loop_
_entity_poly.entity_id
_entity_poly.type
_entity_poly.pdbx_seq_one_letter_code
_entity_poly.pdbx_strand_id
1 'polypeptide(L)'
;VGARGLGNGWVLPAGPLREPPSRLDEVDAIVLNATEDIVTSSTPRYVATSGFTNAVNYATGEIVSLDTLSRMQFKKGLKAVAMAGIAVPERFFSMLKAHGLEVRPIALPDHYDYSKNPFKDCEADLIFITEKDAVKCRKHADLKNDERIFVVPLETKLDKFLVDFVEKKITAAAKKSKEAAQQL
;
A
#
# COMPACT_ATOMS: atom_id res chain seq x y z
N VAL A 1 12.97 3.77 0.93
CA VAL A 1 13.73 2.67 0.29
C VAL A 1 13.00 1.37 0.59
N GLY A 2 12.65 0.59 -0.44
CA GLY A 2 11.94 -0.69 -0.30
C GLY A 2 12.89 -1.90 -0.33
N ALA A 3 12.34 -3.11 -0.34
CA ALA A 3 13.09 -4.37 -0.30
C ALA A 3 14.12 -4.57 -1.42
N ARG A 4 13.98 -3.86 -2.56
CA ARG A 4 14.98 -3.89 -3.65
C ARG A 4 16.24 -3.04 -3.35
N GLY A 5 16.23 -2.26 -2.28
CA GLY A 5 17.29 -1.33 -1.95
C GLY A 5 17.54 -0.32 -3.06
N LEU A 6 18.81 -0.16 -3.37
CA LEU A 6 19.28 0.70 -4.46
C LEU A 6 19.50 -0.05 -5.79
N GLY A 7 19.09 -1.32 -5.86
CA GLY A 7 19.32 -2.16 -7.04
C GLY A 7 20.82 -2.33 -7.33
N ASN A 8 21.22 -2.07 -8.59
CA ASN A 8 22.64 -2.10 -8.99
C ASN A 8 23.39 -0.79 -8.67
N GLY A 9 22.77 0.18 -8.01
CA GLY A 9 23.38 1.47 -7.65
C GLY A 9 23.50 2.48 -8.79
N TRP A 10 23.05 2.16 -10.00
CA TRP A 10 23.15 3.05 -11.16
C TRP A 10 21.86 3.84 -11.39
N VAL A 11 22.02 5.04 -11.93
CA VAL A 11 20.89 5.88 -12.38
C VAL A 11 20.43 5.47 -13.77
N LEU A 12 19.18 5.85 -14.11
CA LEU A 12 18.62 5.65 -15.45
C LEU A 12 19.53 6.25 -16.53
N PRO A 13 19.73 5.58 -17.70
CA PRO A 13 19.09 4.32 -18.09
C PRO A 13 19.84 3.04 -17.66
N ALA A 14 21.03 3.16 -17.04
CA ALA A 14 21.89 2.02 -16.70
C ALA A 14 21.41 1.23 -15.47
N GLY A 15 20.53 1.84 -14.67
CA GLY A 15 19.94 1.22 -13.48
C GLY A 15 18.58 1.84 -13.10
N PRO A 16 18.00 1.40 -11.99
CA PRO A 16 16.64 1.79 -11.60
C PRO A 16 16.55 3.14 -10.90
N LEU A 17 17.66 3.76 -10.54
CA LEU A 17 17.66 4.97 -9.73
C LEU A 17 17.38 6.22 -10.58
N ARG A 18 16.66 7.19 -9.97
CA ARG A 18 16.45 8.52 -10.56
C ARG A 18 17.53 9.52 -10.16
N GLU A 19 18.18 9.28 -9.02
CA GLU A 19 19.27 10.08 -8.45
C GLU A 19 20.38 9.13 -7.95
N PRO A 20 21.65 9.59 -7.87
CA PRO A 20 22.73 8.75 -7.40
C PRO A 20 22.58 8.38 -5.92
N PRO A 21 23.16 7.25 -5.46
CA PRO A 21 23.10 6.83 -4.05
C PRO A 21 23.59 7.89 -3.05
N SER A 22 24.56 8.73 -3.44
CA SER A 22 25.05 9.84 -2.60
C SER A 22 23.98 10.83 -2.17
N ARG A 23 22.84 10.88 -2.90
CA ARG A 23 21.70 11.70 -2.50
C ARG A 23 21.16 11.33 -1.10
N LEU A 24 21.38 10.12 -0.66
CA LEU A 24 20.98 9.67 0.68
C LEU A 24 21.74 10.36 1.81
N ASP A 25 22.93 10.89 1.55
CA ASP A 25 23.73 11.62 2.55
C ASP A 25 23.31 13.11 2.64
N GLU A 26 22.50 13.58 1.70
CA GLU A 26 22.02 14.97 1.64
C GLU A 26 20.59 15.17 2.16
N VAL A 27 19.87 14.06 2.44
CA VAL A 27 18.50 14.11 2.95
C VAL A 27 18.48 14.17 4.48
N ASP A 28 17.42 14.72 5.05
CA ASP A 28 17.27 14.82 6.51
C ASP A 28 16.97 13.48 7.19
N ALA A 29 16.33 12.56 6.45
CA ALA A 29 15.98 11.23 6.96
C ALA A 29 15.75 10.23 5.82
N ILE A 30 15.98 8.95 6.08
CA ILE A 30 15.69 7.84 5.17
C ILE A 30 14.58 7.01 5.77
N VAL A 31 13.49 6.79 5.01
CA VAL A 31 12.40 5.89 5.42
C VAL A 31 12.56 4.56 4.70
N LEU A 32 12.71 3.50 5.46
CA LEU A 32 12.82 2.13 4.98
C LEU A 32 11.42 1.47 5.00
N ASN A 33 10.96 1.05 3.84
CA ASN A 33 9.75 0.22 3.71
C ASN A 33 10.17 -1.25 3.47
N ALA A 34 11.00 -1.75 4.39
CA ALA A 34 11.55 -3.10 4.37
C ALA A 34 11.98 -3.49 5.78
N THR A 35 12.08 -4.78 6.03
CA THR A 35 12.51 -5.35 7.32
C THR A 35 14.02 -5.33 7.50
N GLU A 36 14.78 -5.20 6.42
CA GLU A 36 16.25 -5.19 6.44
C GLU A 36 16.80 -3.82 6.09
N ASP A 37 17.85 -3.43 6.79
CA ASP A 37 18.61 -2.21 6.51
C ASP A 37 19.64 -2.49 5.41
N ILE A 38 19.24 -2.15 4.19
CA ILE A 38 20.02 -2.39 2.97
C ILE A 38 20.67 -1.12 2.43
N VAL A 39 20.78 -0.08 3.26
CA VAL A 39 21.31 1.22 2.86
C VAL A 39 22.51 1.58 3.74
N THR A 40 23.64 1.87 3.10
CA THR A 40 24.85 2.39 3.78
C THR A 40 24.80 3.92 3.68
N SER A 41 24.48 4.59 4.78
CA SER A 41 24.49 6.05 4.93
C SER A 41 24.52 6.40 6.41
N SER A 42 25.09 7.55 6.77
CA SER A 42 25.07 8.10 8.13
C SER A 42 23.75 8.82 8.46
N THR A 43 22.89 9.06 7.47
CA THR A 43 21.60 9.73 7.62
C THR A 43 20.66 8.94 8.54
N PRO A 44 19.94 9.59 9.46
CA PRO A 44 18.97 8.92 10.33
C PRO A 44 17.95 8.08 9.55
N ARG A 45 17.71 6.85 10.04
CA ARG A 45 16.84 5.86 9.39
C ARG A 45 15.66 5.52 10.25
N TYR A 46 14.49 5.42 9.62
CA TYR A 46 13.23 5.08 10.26
C TYR A 46 12.53 3.99 9.46
N VAL A 47 11.79 3.13 10.12
CA VAL A 47 11.07 2.03 9.48
C VAL A 47 9.60 2.41 9.27
N ALA A 48 9.10 2.17 8.08
CA ALA A 48 7.67 2.18 7.78
C ALA A 48 7.22 0.74 7.52
N THR A 49 6.22 0.28 8.24
CA THR A 49 5.62 -1.04 8.03
C THR A 49 4.30 -0.90 7.32
N SER A 50 4.11 -1.65 6.25
CA SER A 50 2.84 -1.68 5.52
C SER A 50 2.14 -3.00 5.72
N GLY A 51 0.84 -2.95 5.99
CA GLY A 51 0.01 -4.12 6.24
C GLY A 51 -1.45 -3.88 5.87
N PHE A 52 -2.25 -4.90 6.02
CA PHE A 52 -3.71 -4.84 5.94
C PHE A 52 -4.28 -5.25 7.29
N THR A 53 -5.30 -4.57 7.76
CA THR A 53 -6.00 -4.93 8.99
C THR A 53 -7.48 -5.14 8.72
N ASN A 54 -8.03 -4.30 7.86
CA ASN A 54 -9.45 -4.25 7.57
C ASN A 54 -9.70 -4.34 6.06
N ALA A 55 -10.94 -4.67 5.73
CA ALA A 55 -11.51 -4.51 4.40
C ALA A 55 -12.77 -3.65 4.49
N VAL A 56 -13.07 -2.91 3.45
CA VAL A 56 -14.27 -2.07 3.33
C VAL A 56 -15.17 -2.70 2.29
N ASN A 57 -16.39 -3.06 2.66
CA ASN A 57 -17.38 -3.52 1.69
C ASN A 57 -17.67 -2.41 0.68
N TYR A 58 -17.50 -2.71 -0.60
CA TYR A 58 -17.58 -1.70 -1.66
C TYR A 58 -18.97 -1.11 -1.84
N ALA A 59 -20.01 -1.90 -1.62
CA ALA A 59 -21.40 -1.48 -1.78
C ALA A 59 -21.92 -0.72 -0.56
N THR A 60 -21.64 -1.22 0.65
CA THR A 60 -22.22 -0.68 1.89
C THR A 60 -21.32 0.31 2.61
N GLY A 61 -20.01 0.28 2.34
CA GLY A 61 -19.01 1.05 3.08
C GLY A 61 -18.67 0.48 4.48
N GLU A 62 -19.25 -0.68 4.85
CA GLU A 62 -18.98 -1.32 6.13
C GLU A 62 -17.52 -1.74 6.22
N ILE A 63 -16.89 -1.43 7.37
CA ILE A 63 -15.51 -1.82 7.67
C ILE A 63 -15.53 -3.11 8.47
N VAL A 64 -14.86 -4.14 7.94
CA VAL A 64 -14.77 -5.46 8.57
C VAL A 64 -13.31 -5.86 8.69
N SER A 65 -12.89 -6.39 9.84
CA SER A 65 -11.51 -6.88 9.98
C SER A 65 -11.27 -8.12 9.12
N LEU A 66 -10.06 -8.26 8.55
CA LEU A 66 -9.68 -9.42 7.77
C LEU A 66 -9.77 -10.72 8.58
N ASP A 67 -9.48 -10.67 9.87
CA ASP A 67 -9.61 -11.83 10.76
C ASP A 67 -11.08 -12.26 10.95
N THR A 68 -12.01 -11.31 10.93
CA THR A 68 -13.45 -11.60 10.97
C THR A 68 -13.90 -12.26 9.68
N LEU A 69 -13.46 -11.74 8.54
CA LEU A 69 -13.77 -12.32 7.21
C LEU A 69 -13.17 -13.73 7.07
N SER A 70 -11.95 -13.95 7.56
CA SER A 70 -11.31 -15.26 7.57
C SER A 70 -12.12 -16.27 8.40
N ARG A 71 -12.53 -15.89 9.62
CA ARG A 71 -13.40 -16.76 10.45
C ARG A 71 -14.75 -17.02 9.81
N MET A 72 -15.35 -16.03 9.16
CA MET A 72 -16.60 -16.20 8.41
C MET A 72 -16.44 -17.17 7.25
N GLN A 73 -15.37 -16.98 6.47
CA GLN A 73 -15.03 -17.86 5.35
C GLN A 73 -14.94 -19.31 5.80
N PHE A 74 -14.15 -19.58 6.85
CA PHE A 74 -13.97 -20.93 7.38
C PHE A 74 -15.28 -21.55 7.87
N LYS A 75 -16.06 -20.79 8.68
CA LYS A 75 -17.31 -21.31 9.27
C LYS A 75 -18.40 -21.63 8.23
N LYS A 76 -18.47 -20.83 7.16
CA LYS A 76 -19.54 -20.93 6.14
C LYS A 76 -19.07 -21.62 4.86
N GLY A 77 -17.80 -21.98 4.74
CA GLY A 77 -17.24 -22.56 3.52
C GLY A 77 -17.28 -21.62 2.31
N LEU A 78 -17.10 -20.30 2.54
CA LEU A 78 -17.23 -19.29 1.49
C LEU A 78 -16.07 -19.37 0.50
N LYS A 79 -16.38 -19.26 -0.78
CA LYS A 79 -15.38 -19.15 -1.84
C LYS A 79 -14.86 -17.70 -1.89
N ALA A 80 -13.55 -17.52 -1.80
CA ALA A 80 -12.94 -16.20 -1.89
C ALA A 80 -11.95 -16.11 -3.06
N VAL A 81 -11.97 -14.95 -3.71
CA VAL A 81 -11.06 -14.58 -4.80
C VAL A 81 -10.38 -13.27 -4.45
N ALA A 82 -9.11 -13.15 -4.79
CA ALA A 82 -8.38 -11.89 -4.73
C ALA A 82 -7.94 -11.47 -6.13
N MET A 83 -8.33 -10.28 -6.57
CA MET A 83 -7.97 -9.72 -7.87
C MET A 83 -7.16 -8.44 -7.70
N ALA A 84 -6.09 -8.29 -8.48
CA ALA A 84 -5.26 -7.10 -8.44
C ALA A 84 -4.64 -6.79 -9.80
N GLY A 85 -4.83 -5.53 -10.26
CA GLY A 85 -4.23 -4.94 -11.46
C GLY A 85 -3.09 -3.97 -11.10
N ILE A 86 -2.09 -4.47 -10.37
CA ILE A 86 -0.91 -3.75 -9.87
C ILE A 86 0.37 -4.50 -10.25
N ALA A 87 1.51 -3.82 -10.25
CA ALA A 87 2.80 -4.36 -10.70
C ALA A 87 3.29 -5.61 -9.93
N VAL A 88 2.95 -5.76 -8.65
CA VAL A 88 3.36 -6.90 -7.80
C VAL A 88 2.14 -7.43 -7.04
N PRO A 89 1.22 -8.13 -7.72
CA PRO A 89 -0.02 -8.62 -7.11
C PRO A 89 0.21 -9.73 -6.08
N GLU A 90 1.31 -10.48 -6.19
CA GLU A 90 1.66 -11.57 -5.28
C GLU A 90 1.78 -11.11 -3.83
N ARG A 91 2.27 -9.87 -3.61
CA ARG A 91 2.35 -9.30 -2.27
C ARG A 91 0.97 -9.12 -1.65
N PHE A 92 0.01 -8.61 -2.42
CA PHE A 92 -1.38 -8.48 -1.99
C PHE A 92 -1.99 -9.83 -1.61
N PHE A 93 -1.83 -10.84 -2.47
CA PHE A 93 -2.36 -12.17 -2.22
C PHE A 93 -1.71 -12.84 -0.99
N SER A 94 -0.40 -12.70 -0.83
CA SER A 94 0.33 -13.25 0.32
C SER A 94 -0.10 -12.62 1.64
N MET A 95 -0.36 -11.30 1.64
CA MET A 95 -0.81 -10.61 2.83
C MET A 95 -2.23 -11.03 3.26
N LEU A 96 -3.16 -11.26 2.32
CA LEU A 96 -4.48 -11.84 2.63
C LEU A 96 -4.37 -13.24 3.23
N LYS A 97 -3.50 -14.08 2.67
CA LYS A 97 -3.23 -15.42 3.20
C LYS A 97 -2.63 -15.39 4.61
N ALA A 98 -1.79 -14.40 4.91
CA ALA A 98 -1.22 -14.22 6.25
C ALA A 98 -2.30 -13.92 7.32
N HIS A 99 -3.47 -13.38 6.92
CA HIS A 99 -4.65 -13.24 7.77
C HIS A 99 -5.55 -14.48 7.80
N GLY A 100 -5.09 -15.61 7.26
CA GLY A 100 -5.84 -16.85 7.24
C GLY A 100 -6.97 -16.92 6.21
N LEU A 101 -6.98 -16.02 5.22
CA LEU A 101 -7.92 -16.07 4.11
C LEU A 101 -7.43 -17.03 3.02
N GLU A 102 -8.27 -17.99 2.67
CA GLU A 102 -8.04 -18.89 1.54
C GLU A 102 -8.56 -18.27 0.25
N VAL A 103 -7.72 -17.51 -0.43
CA VAL A 103 -8.10 -16.81 -1.66
C VAL A 103 -7.54 -17.48 -2.90
N ARG A 104 -8.37 -17.60 -3.95
CA ARG A 104 -7.90 -17.89 -5.31
C ARG A 104 -7.36 -16.60 -5.93
N PRO A 105 -6.06 -16.52 -6.23
CA PRO A 105 -5.47 -15.31 -6.79
C PRO A 105 -5.80 -15.16 -8.27
N ILE A 106 -6.10 -13.93 -8.70
CA ILE A 106 -6.27 -13.53 -10.10
C ILE A 106 -5.45 -12.26 -10.32
N ALA A 107 -4.29 -12.41 -10.94
CA ALA A 107 -3.49 -11.29 -11.39
C ALA A 107 -4.11 -10.71 -12.67
N LEU A 108 -4.49 -9.45 -12.64
CA LEU A 108 -4.87 -8.69 -13.81
C LEU A 108 -3.63 -7.98 -14.40
N PRO A 109 -3.62 -7.62 -15.67
CA PRO A 109 -2.55 -6.80 -16.25
C PRO A 109 -2.30 -5.54 -15.39
N ASP A 110 -1.03 -5.12 -15.27
CA ASP A 110 -0.73 -3.86 -14.59
C ASP A 110 -1.47 -2.71 -15.29
N HIS A 111 -2.01 -1.80 -14.49
CA HIS A 111 -2.89 -0.73 -14.96
C HIS A 111 -4.17 -1.17 -15.67
N TYR A 112 -4.67 -2.41 -15.41
CA TYR A 112 -5.96 -2.85 -15.94
C TYR A 112 -7.02 -1.77 -15.74
N ASP A 113 -7.74 -1.43 -16.83
CA ASP A 113 -8.63 -0.25 -16.86
C ASP A 113 -10.05 -0.50 -16.37
N TYR A 114 -10.37 -1.80 -16.12
CA TYR A 114 -11.72 -2.24 -15.76
C TYR A 114 -12.80 -1.88 -16.79
N SER A 115 -12.44 -1.72 -18.06
CA SER A 115 -13.42 -1.47 -19.15
C SER A 115 -14.45 -2.59 -19.28
N LYS A 116 -14.10 -3.79 -18.86
CA LYS A 116 -15.01 -4.93 -18.68
C LYS A 116 -15.09 -5.27 -17.21
N ASN A 117 -16.28 -5.64 -16.73
CA ASN A 117 -16.49 -6.12 -15.36
C ASN A 117 -15.83 -7.50 -15.18
N PRO A 118 -14.68 -7.63 -14.47
CA PRO A 118 -14.02 -8.91 -14.31
C PRO A 118 -14.69 -9.80 -13.25
N PHE A 119 -15.68 -9.26 -12.51
CA PHE A 119 -16.35 -9.96 -11.42
C PHE A 119 -17.65 -10.63 -11.88
N LYS A 120 -18.16 -10.31 -13.09
CA LYS A 120 -19.47 -10.75 -13.58
C LYS A 120 -19.61 -12.27 -13.58
N ASP A 121 -18.57 -12.96 -14.08
CA ASP A 121 -18.56 -14.41 -14.21
C ASP A 121 -17.72 -15.07 -13.08
N CYS A 122 -17.44 -14.32 -12.01
CA CYS A 122 -16.65 -14.82 -10.89
C CYS A 122 -17.55 -15.55 -9.89
N GLU A 123 -17.41 -16.87 -9.81
CA GLU A 123 -18.05 -17.69 -8.79
C GLU A 123 -17.33 -17.56 -7.46
N ALA A 124 -17.62 -16.49 -6.72
CA ALA A 124 -17.07 -16.22 -5.40
C ALA A 124 -18.10 -15.51 -4.52
N ASP A 125 -18.06 -15.81 -3.23
CA ASP A 125 -18.84 -15.15 -2.19
C ASP A 125 -18.13 -13.90 -1.65
N LEU A 126 -16.79 -13.90 -1.70
CA LEU A 126 -15.94 -12.79 -1.28
C LEU A 126 -14.94 -12.47 -2.40
N ILE A 127 -14.86 -11.20 -2.79
CA ILE A 127 -13.94 -10.70 -3.82
C ILE A 127 -13.09 -9.59 -3.20
N PHE A 128 -11.81 -9.83 -3.02
CA PHE A 128 -10.89 -8.86 -2.47
C PHE A 128 -10.15 -8.11 -3.58
N ILE A 129 -10.17 -6.78 -3.51
CA ILE A 129 -9.46 -5.90 -4.45
C ILE A 129 -8.65 -4.84 -3.70
N THR A 130 -7.66 -4.25 -4.39
CA THR A 130 -6.90 -3.13 -3.82
C THR A 130 -7.67 -1.81 -3.93
N GLU A 131 -7.28 -0.78 -3.13
CA GLU A 131 -7.83 0.57 -3.27
C GLU A 131 -7.60 1.15 -4.68
N LYS A 132 -6.43 0.87 -5.26
CA LYS A 132 -6.07 1.33 -6.61
C LYS A 132 -7.02 0.78 -7.67
N ASP A 133 -7.44 -0.47 -7.50
CA ASP A 133 -8.42 -1.11 -8.38
C ASP A 133 -9.83 -0.61 -8.11
N ALA A 134 -10.20 -0.40 -6.84
CA ALA A 134 -11.50 0.11 -6.45
C ALA A 134 -11.81 1.49 -7.07
N VAL A 135 -10.82 2.38 -7.16
CA VAL A 135 -10.98 3.70 -7.82
C VAL A 135 -11.39 3.53 -9.28
N LYS A 136 -10.83 2.55 -9.98
CA LYS A 136 -11.16 2.28 -11.38
C LYS A 136 -12.55 1.65 -11.53
N CYS A 137 -12.96 0.82 -10.57
CA CYS A 137 -14.28 0.21 -10.51
C CYS A 137 -15.42 1.23 -10.39
N ARG A 138 -15.18 2.44 -9.88
CA ARG A 138 -16.20 3.50 -9.75
C ARG A 138 -16.88 3.89 -11.07
N LYS A 139 -16.25 3.60 -12.20
CA LYS A 139 -16.81 3.84 -13.54
C LYS A 139 -17.99 2.91 -13.89
N HIS A 140 -18.13 1.80 -13.16
CA HIS A 140 -19.14 0.78 -13.41
C HIS A 140 -20.28 0.87 -12.41
N ALA A 141 -21.46 1.26 -12.90
CA ALA A 141 -22.65 1.39 -12.06
C ALA A 141 -23.14 0.03 -11.50
N ASP A 142 -22.93 -1.05 -12.25
CA ASP A 142 -23.29 -2.42 -11.88
C ASP A 142 -22.47 -2.97 -10.70
N LEU A 143 -21.28 -2.42 -10.44
CA LEU A 143 -20.44 -2.84 -9.32
C LEU A 143 -20.83 -2.17 -7.98
N LYS A 144 -21.57 -1.06 -8.03
CA LYS A 144 -21.91 -0.29 -6.82
C LYS A 144 -22.75 -1.06 -5.80
N ASN A 145 -23.50 -2.04 -6.25
CA ASN A 145 -24.37 -2.86 -5.41
C ASN A 145 -23.86 -4.30 -5.23
N ASP A 146 -22.63 -4.60 -5.66
CA ASP A 146 -22.08 -5.94 -5.49
C ASP A 146 -21.46 -6.07 -4.08
N GLU A 147 -22.24 -6.59 -3.14
CA GLU A 147 -21.84 -6.78 -1.74
C GLU A 147 -20.72 -7.82 -1.55
N ARG A 148 -20.36 -8.58 -2.59
CA ARG A 148 -19.25 -9.53 -2.54
C ARG A 148 -17.89 -8.84 -2.55
N ILE A 149 -17.83 -7.58 -3.02
CA ILE A 149 -16.57 -6.85 -3.23
C ILE A 149 -16.11 -6.18 -1.94
N PHE A 150 -14.88 -6.50 -1.55
CA PHE A 150 -14.19 -5.95 -0.39
C PHE A 150 -12.90 -5.25 -0.84
N VAL A 151 -12.83 -3.95 -0.60
CA VAL A 151 -11.63 -3.14 -0.83
C VAL A 151 -10.71 -3.28 0.37
N VAL A 152 -9.47 -3.64 0.14
CA VAL A 152 -8.47 -3.80 1.22
C VAL A 152 -7.49 -2.64 1.18
N PRO A 153 -7.63 -1.65 2.09
CA PRO A 153 -6.73 -0.51 2.14
C PRO A 153 -5.35 -0.91 2.65
N LEU A 154 -4.31 -0.35 2.03
CA LEU A 154 -2.95 -0.50 2.50
C LEU A 154 -2.69 0.50 3.63
N GLU A 155 -2.58 -0.02 4.84
CA GLU A 155 -2.21 0.77 6.02
C GLU A 155 -0.69 0.84 6.14
N THR A 156 -0.16 2.05 6.33
CA THR A 156 1.28 2.25 6.59
C THR A 156 1.44 2.83 7.99
N LYS A 157 2.14 2.10 8.84
CA LYS A 157 2.52 2.55 10.18
C LYS A 157 3.92 3.15 10.12
N LEU A 158 4.03 4.40 10.50
CA LEU A 158 5.30 5.10 10.60
C LEU A 158 5.89 4.93 12.00
N ASP A 159 7.21 4.87 12.09
CA ASP A 159 7.92 4.96 13.34
C ASP A 159 7.55 6.28 14.05
N LYS A 160 7.22 6.22 15.34
CA LYS A 160 6.89 7.39 16.14
C LYS A 160 8.02 8.41 16.14
N PHE A 161 9.27 7.96 16.21
CA PHE A 161 10.43 8.86 16.18
C PHE A 161 10.56 9.61 14.85
N LEU A 162 10.10 9.02 13.72
CA LEU A 162 10.02 9.75 12.46
C LEU A 162 9.00 10.88 12.53
N VAL A 163 7.83 10.65 13.11
CA VAL A 163 6.80 11.68 13.25
C VAL A 163 7.32 12.83 14.10
N ASP A 164 7.88 12.54 15.27
CA ASP A 164 8.49 13.53 16.18
C ASP A 164 9.63 14.31 15.50
N PHE A 165 10.44 13.63 14.68
CA PHE A 165 11.52 14.26 13.92
C PHE A 165 10.99 15.25 12.90
N VAL A 166 9.98 14.86 12.12
CA VAL A 166 9.36 15.70 11.09
C VAL A 166 8.68 16.92 11.72
N GLU A 167 7.95 16.74 12.82
CA GLU A 167 7.31 17.85 13.55
C GLU A 167 8.33 18.86 14.07
N LYS A 168 9.45 18.40 14.65
CA LYS A 168 10.55 19.29 15.09
C LYS A 168 11.14 20.08 13.93
N LYS A 169 11.39 19.44 12.79
CA LYS A 169 11.94 20.10 11.59
C LYS A 169 10.98 21.15 11.04
N ILE A 170 9.69 20.84 10.93
CA ILE A 170 8.65 21.77 10.46
C ILE A 170 8.57 22.99 11.41
N THR A 171 8.54 22.74 12.71
CA THR A 171 8.46 23.81 13.72
C THR A 171 9.68 24.73 13.67
N ALA A 172 10.88 24.17 13.53
CA ALA A 172 12.12 24.93 13.42
C ALA A 172 12.15 25.78 12.13
N ALA A 173 11.71 25.23 11.00
CA ALA A 173 11.62 25.95 9.73
C ALA A 173 10.60 27.08 9.79
N ALA A 174 9.43 26.85 10.36
CA ALA A 174 8.40 27.88 10.54
C ALA A 174 8.87 29.03 11.43
N LYS A 175 9.65 28.75 12.49
CA LYS A 175 10.23 29.77 13.37
C LYS A 175 11.24 30.64 12.62
N LYS A 176 12.16 30.03 11.88
CA LYS A 176 13.15 30.76 11.05
C LYS A 176 12.48 31.66 10.01
N SER A 177 11.41 31.18 9.37
CA SER A 177 10.67 31.96 8.38
C SER A 177 9.99 33.19 9.00
N LYS A 178 9.42 33.08 10.21
CA LYS A 178 8.83 34.21 10.94
C LYS A 178 9.88 35.24 11.38
N GLU A 179 11.03 34.79 11.88
CA GLU A 179 12.14 35.66 12.28
C GLU A 179 12.70 36.46 11.08
N ALA A 180 12.84 35.79 9.91
CA ALA A 180 13.28 36.44 8.69
C ALA A 180 12.27 37.51 8.18
N ALA A 181 10.95 37.23 8.31
CA ALA A 181 9.91 38.18 7.92
C ALA A 181 9.77 39.37 8.85
N GLN A 182 10.28 39.33 10.08
CA GLN A 182 10.28 40.43 11.04
C GLN A 182 11.51 41.34 10.90
N GLN A 183 12.51 40.94 10.13
CA GLN A 183 13.75 41.72 9.89
C GLN A 183 13.72 42.49 8.56
N LEU A 184 12.63 42.43 7.80
CA LEU A 184 12.34 43.20 6.58
C LEU A 184 11.34 44.32 6.86
#